data_83f1e3bf1f9aca7b235553d903230b6c
#
_entry.id   83f1e3bf1f9aca7b235553d903230b6c
#
_cell.length_a   1.000
_cell.length_b   1.000
_cell.length_c   1.000
_cell.angle_alpha   90.00
_cell.angle_beta   90.00
_cell.angle_gamma   90.00
#
_symmetry.space_group_name_H-M   'P 1'
#
loop_
_entity.id
_entity.type
_entity.pdbx_description
1 polymer ?
#
loop_
_entity_poly.entity_id
_entity_poly.type
_entity_poly.pdbx_seq_one_letter_code
_entity_poly.pdbx_strand_id
1 'polypeptide(L)'
;VKGACDCSKTINYVQDVQMACDLLKKMKLYTQWELVLNNFQEYCKNSDRIHVNMVMAELWVDYYKEINNLEKYREACINYTEVSIKRRELLENERANSIDMKLELREKERARQEEQKKSRKDSLTDLGNRFKLEDDSIKIQREAIRKNTTMMVGILDVDCFKQYNDTYGH
;
A
#
# COMPACT_ATOMS: atom_id res chain seq x y z
N VAL A 1 1.13 -25.63 -1.58
CA VAL A 1 2.01 -24.45 -1.53
C VAL A 1 2.50 -24.20 -2.96
N LYS A 2 1.72 -23.45 -3.78
CA LYS A 2 2.17 -22.97 -5.09
C LYS A 2 3.14 -21.83 -4.84
N GLY A 3 4.39 -22.00 -5.28
CA GLY A 3 5.48 -21.09 -5.03
C GLY A 3 5.14 -19.65 -5.44
N ALA A 4 5.44 -18.73 -4.57
CA ALA A 4 5.48 -17.32 -4.89
C ALA A 4 6.48 -17.14 -6.05
N CYS A 5 5.96 -16.93 -7.27
CA CYS A 5 6.78 -16.62 -8.42
C CYS A 5 7.51 -15.31 -8.11
N ASP A 6 8.82 -15.36 -8.11
CA ASP A 6 9.71 -14.27 -7.72
C ASP A 6 9.41 -13.03 -8.58
N CYS A 7 8.75 -12.03 -7.97
CA CYS A 7 8.33 -10.81 -8.65
C CYS A 7 9.50 -10.09 -9.34
N SER A 8 10.70 -10.19 -8.77
CA SER A 8 11.90 -9.54 -9.29
C SER A 8 12.34 -10.17 -10.62
N LYS A 9 12.30 -11.49 -10.74
CA LYS A 9 12.65 -12.20 -12.00
C LYS A 9 11.68 -11.90 -13.12
N THR A 10 10.38 -11.74 -12.81
CA THR A 10 9.37 -11.41 -13.82
C THR A 10 9.53 -9.99 -14.35
N ILE A 11 9.83 -9.03 -13.48
CA ILE A 11 10.06 -7.63 -13.87
C ILE A 11 11.28 -7.54 -14.77
N ASN A 12 12.39 -8.18 -14.40
CA ASN A 12 13.60 -8.20 -15.21
C ASN A 12 13.33 -8.81 -16.59
N TYR A 13 12.62 -9.94 -16.65
CA TYR A 13 12.31 -10.60 -17.91
C TYR A 13 11.46 -9.72 -18.85
N VAL A 14 10.45 -9.02 -18.33
CA VAL A 14 9.65 -8.08 -19.13
C VAL A 14 10.49 -6.93 -19.68
N GLN A 15 11.38 -6.38 -18.87
CA GLN A 15 12.29 -5.31 -19.29
C GLN A 15 13.28 -5.80 -20.36
N ASP A 16 13.82 -7.00 -20.19
CA ASP A 16 14.74 -7.60 -21.16
C ASP A 16 14.05 -7.81 -22.52
N VAL A 17 12.80 -8.27 -22.52
CA VAL A 17 11.99 -8.42 -23.74
C VAL A 17 11.73 -7.07 -24.41
N GLN A 18 11.37 -6.04 -23.66
CA GLN A 18 11.17 -4.69 -24.21
C GLN A 18 12.47 -4.16 -24.85
N MET A 19 13.60 -4.29 -24.17
CA MET A 19 14.90 -3.88 -24.71
C MET A 19 15.28 -4.65 -25.96
N ALA A 20 15.03 -5.96 -26.00
CA ALA A 20 15.26 -6.79 -27.18
C ALA A 20 14.40 -6.35 -28.36
N CYS A 21 13.10 -6.07 -28.13
CA CYS A 21 12.20 -5.57 -29.15
C CYS A 21 12.66 -4.22 -29.71
N ASP A 22 13.09 -3.30 -28.86
CA ASP A 22 13.61 -1.99 -29.28
C ASP A 22 14.88 -2.09 -30.15
N LEU A 23 15.78 -3.01 -29.78
CA LEU A 23 16.98 -3.27 -30.58
C LEU A 23 16.63 -3.88 -31.94
N LEU A 24 15.77 -4.88 -31.98
CA LEU A 24 15.35 -5.56 -33.21
C LEU A 24 14.59 -4.59 -34.13
N LYS A 25 13.79 -3.72 -33.60
CA LYS A 25 13.12 -2.62 -34.32
C LYS A 25 14.14 -1.70 -34.99
N LYS A 26 15.14 -1.22 -34.25
CA LYS A 26 16.23 -0.36 -34.79
C LYS A 26 17.04 -1.05 -35.86
N MET A 27 17.28 -2.34 -35.76
CA MET A 27 17.99 -3.16 -36.71
C MET A 27 17.11 -3.61 -37.90
N LYS A 28 15.80 -3.35 -37.87
CA LYS A 28 14.81 -3.82 -38.85
C LYS A 28 14.76 -5.33 -39.04
N LEU A 29 15.02 -6.06 -37.97
CA LEU A 29 15.02 -7.53 -37.94
C LEU A 29 13.63 -8.06 -37.56
N TYR A 30 12.65 -7.87 -38.43
CA TYR A 30 11.23 -8.13 -38.14
C TYR A 30 10.90 -9.58 -37.85
N THR A 31 11.53 -10.53 -38.51
CA THR A 31 11.32 -11.97 -38.29
C THR A 31 11.76 -12.39 -36.88
N GLN A 32 12.92 -11.88 -36.44
CA GLN A 32 13.42 -12.15 -35.09
C GLN A 32 12.57 -11.44 -34.03
N TRP A 33 12.08 -10.24 -34.34
CA TRP A 33 11.17 -9.52 -33.46
C TRP A 33 9.86 -10.29 -33.26
N GLU A 34 9.24 -10.80 -34.33
CA GLU A 34 8.05 -11.61 -34.24
C GLU A 34 8.28 -12.89 -33.40
N LEU A 35 9.41 -13.54 -33.54
CA LEU A 35 9.78 -14.71 -32.74
C LEU A 35 9.86 -14.38 -31.23
N VAL A 36 10.47 -13.25 -30.88
CA VAL A 36 10.56 -12.79 -29.47
C VAL A 36 9.17 -12.52 -28.93
N LEU A 37 8.29 -11.87 -29.70
CA LEU A 37 6.91 -11.58 -29.30
C LEU A 37 6.10 -12.85 -29.09
N ASN A 38 6.21 -13.83 -29.99
CA ASN A 38 5.54 -15.12 -29.85
C ASN A 38 5.99 -15.89 -28.59
N ASN A 39 7.28 -15.91 -28.30
CA ASN A 39 7.81 -16.53 -27.09
C ASN A 39 7.32 -15.82 -25.83
N PHE A 40 7.27 -14.50 -25.85
CA PHE A 40 6.74 -13.72 -24.75
C PHE A 40 5.24 -13.92 -24.56
N GLN A 41 4.49 -14.10 -25.65
CA GLN A 41 3.06 -14.43 -25.60
C GLN A 41 2.79 -15.77 -24.94
N GLU A 42 3.59 -16.78 -25.22
CA GLU A 42 3.49 -18.09 -24.54
C GLU A 42 3.77 -17.96 -23.03
N TYR A 43 4.76 -17.15 -22.66
CA TYR A 43 5.02 -16.84 -21.26
C TYR A 43 3.83 -16.14 -20.59
N CYS A 44 3.18 -15.18 -21.28
CA CYS A 44 2.03 -14.44 -20.78
C CYS A 44 0.80 -15.31 -20.55
N LYS A 45 0.58 -16.36 -21.37
CA LYS A 45 -0.55 -17.29 -21.19
C LYS A 45 -0.57 -17.95 -19.82
N ASN A 46 0.60 -18.15 -19.21
CA ASN A 46 0.76 -18.75 -17.90
C ASN A 46 0.82 -17.72 -16.77
N SER A 47 0.64 -16.44 -17.08
CA SER A 47 0.74 -15.33 -16.13
C SER A 47 -0.61 -14.64 -15.94
N ASP A 48 -1.16 -14.69 -14.74
CA ASP A 48 -2.37 -13.95 -14.36
C ASP A 48 -2.12 -12.44 -14.14
N ARG A 49 -0.91 -11.96 -14.46
CA ARG A 49 -0.50 -10.58 -14.18
C ARG A 49 -0.95 -9.64 -15.30
N ILE A 50 -1.97 -8.85 -15.02
CA ILE A 50 -2.53 -7.87 -15.96
C ILE A 50 -1.49 -6.88 -16.54
N HIS A 51 -0.47 -6.54 -15.73
CA HIS A 51 0.61 -5.66 -16.19
C HIS A 51 1.44 -6.31 -17.30
N VAL A 52 1.76 -7.59 -17.20
CA VAL A 52 2.51 -8.34 -18.21
C VAL A 52 1.72 -8.44 -19.51
N ASN A 53 0.42 -8.73 -19.39
CA ASN A 53 -0.48 -8.79 -20.54
C ASN A 53 -0.63 -7.43 -21.24
N MET A 54 -0.57 -6.34 -20.49
CA MET A 54 -0.60 -5.00 -21.06
C MET A 54 0.65 -4.68 -21.86
N VAL A 55 1.84 -4.98 -21.33
CA VAL A 55 3.12 -4.80 -22.05
C VAL A 55 3.13 -5.65 -23.32
N MET A 56 2.64 -6.88 -23.24
CA MET A 56 2.51 -7.76 -24.39
C MET A 56 1.64 -7.14 -25.51
N ALA A 57 0.46 -6.63 -25.13
CA ALA A 57 -0.45 -6.00 -26.07
C ALA A 57 0.17 -4.75 -26.73
N GLU A 58 0.90 -3.94 -25.95
CA GLU A 58 1.62 -2.76 -26.42
C GLU A 58 2.71 -3.12 -27.46
N LEU A 59 3.50 -4.13 -27.17
CA LEU A 59 4.55 -4.60 -28.07
C LEU A 59 4.01 -5.12 -29.41
N TRP A 60 2.85 -5.78 -29.42
CA TRP A 60 2.17 -6.19 -30.67
C TRP A 60 1.64 -5.01 -31.46
N VAL A 61 1.11 -3.99 -30.81
CA VAL A 61 0.68 -2.74 -31.47
C VAL A 61 1.88 -2.10 -32.18
N ASP A 62 3.01 -1.99 -31.47
CA ASP A 62 4.25 -1.42 -32.04
C ASP A 62 4.78 -2.22 -33.23
N TYR A 63 4.80 -3.56 -33.11
CA TYR A 63 5.26 -4.44 -34.19
C TYR A 63 4.41 -4.28 -35.44
N TYR A 64 3.07 -4.40 -35.34
CA TYR A 64 2.20 -4.31 -36.52
C TYR A 64 2.17 -2.92 -37.15
N LYS A 65 2.37 -1.89 -36.35
CA LYS A 65 2.55 -0.53 -36.86
C LYS A 65 3.82 -0.42 -37.71
N GLU A 66 4.93 -0.98 -37.24
CA GLU A 66 6.23 -0.87 -37.92
C GLU A 66 6.26 -1.68 -39.22
N ILE A 67 5.67 -2.86 -39.26
CA ILE A 67 5.59 -3.65 -40.51
C ILE A 67 4.47 -3.19 -41.46
N ASN A 68 3.75 -2.12 -41.09
CA ASN A 68 2.67 -1.52 -41.87
C ASN A 68 1.51 -2.46 -42.21
N ASN A 69 1.22 -3.45 -41.28
CA ASN A 69 0.09 -4.37 -41.42
C ASN A 69 -1.15 -3.76 -40.74
N LEU A 70 -1.95 -3.03 -41.51
CA LEU A 70 -3.05 -2.23 -41.01
C LEU A 70 -4.17 -3.08 -40.35
N GLU A 71 -4.43 -4.28 -40.88
CA GLU A 71 -5.48 -5.17 -40.37
C GLU A 71 -5.10 -5.67 -38.96
N LYS A 72 -3.93 -6.30 -38.83
CA LYS A 72 -3.42 -6.78 -37.54
C LYS A 72 -3.14 -5.66 -36.54
N TYR A 73 -2.74 -4.48 -37.04
CA TYR A 73 -2.58 -3.30 -36.19
C TYR A 73 -3.90 -2.90 -35.53
N ARG A 74 -5.02 -2.89 -36.26
CA ARG A 74 -6.35 -2.59 -35.69
C ARG A 74 -6.76 -3.61 -34.63
N GLU A 75 -6.56 -4.89 -34.91
CA GLU A 75 -6.85 -5.96 -33.94
C GLU A 75 -6.01 -5.81 -32.67
N ALA A 76 -4.70 -5.54 -32.80
CA ALA A 76 -3.83 -5.32 -31.68
C ALA A 76 -4.22 -4.09 -30.83
N CYS A 77 -4.65 -2.98 -31.50
CA CYS A 77 -5.17 -1.81 -30.80
C CYS A 77 -6.45 -2.10 -30.00
N ILE A 78 -7.36 -2.91 -30.53
CA ILE A 78 -8.57 -3.34 -29.83
C ILE A 78 -8.17 -4.13 -28.57
N ASN A 79 -7.33 -5.17 -28.72
CA ASN A 79 -6.84 -5.97 -27.63
C ASN A 79 -6.12 -5.12 -26.54
N TYR A 80 -5.26 -4.19 -26.96
CA TYR A 80 -4.59 -3.26 -26.04
C TYR A 80 -5.61 -2.43 -25.24
N THR A 81 -6.64 -1.94 -25.91
CA THR A 81 -7.69 -1.15 -25.27
C THR A 81 -8.46 -1.97 -24.24
N GLU A 82 -8.84 -3.22 -24.56
CA GLU A 82 -9.54 -4.12 -23.65
C GLU A 82 -8.71 -4.43 -22.41
N VAL A 83 -7.42 -4.77 -22.59
CA VAL A 83 -6.51 -5.03 -21.47
C VAL A 83 -6.29 -3.78 -20.62
N SER A 84 -6.22 -2.60 -21.23
CA SER A 84 -6.07 -1.31 -20.54
C SER A 84 -7.29 -0.96 -19.69
N ILE A 85 -8.50 -1.21 -20.20
CA ILE A 85 -9.76 -1.02 -19.45
C ILE A 85 -9.77 -1.95 -18.25
N LYS A 86 -9.52 -3.24 -18.45
CA LYS A 86 -9.49 -4.24 -17.37
C LYS A 86 -8.48 -3.90 -16.27
N ARG A 87 -7.30 -3.40 -16.68
CA ARG A 87 -6.29 -2.93 -15.72
C ARG A 87 -6.77 -1.74 -14.91
N ARG A 88 -7.44 -0.78 -15.55
CA ARG A 88 -7.99 0.39 -14.88
C ARG A 88 -9.03 -0.01 -13.83
N GLU A 89 -9.97 -0.87 -14.19
CA GLU A 89 -10.99 -1.39 -13.28
C GLU A 89 -10.39 -2.08 -12.05
N LEU A 90 -9.36 -2.92 -12.26
CA LEU A 90 -8.66 -3.58 -11.15
C LEU A 90 -7.99 -2.57 -10.21
N LEU A 91 -7.31 -1.56 -10.76
CA LEU A 91 -6.66 -0.53 -9.96
C LEU A 91 -7.65 0.36 -9.19
N GLU A 92 -8.82 0.65 -9.78
CA GLU A 92 -9.90 1.39 -9.12
C GLU A 92 -10.49 0.57 -7.96
N ASN A 93 -10.72 -0.71 -8.15
CA ASN A 93 -11.20 -1.62 -7.10
C ASN A 93 -10.17 -1.75 -5.95
N GLU A 94 -8.89 -1.90 -6.26
CA GLU A 94 -7.82 -1.94 -5.24
C GLU A 94 -7.75 -0.64 -4.44
N ARG A 95 -7.91 0.51 -5.11
CA ARG A 95 -7.95 1.82 -4.45
C ARG A 95 -9.17 1.96 -3.54
N ALA A 96 -10.35 1.56 -4.02
CA ALA A 96 -11.58 1.58 -3.22
C ALA A 96 -11.42 0.73 -1.96
N ASN A 97 -10.98 -0.53 -2.09
CA ASN A 97 -10.74 -1.43 -0.96
C ASN A 97 -9.71 -0.86 0.04
N SER A 98 -8.66 -0.21 -0.48
CA SER A 98 -7.64 0.43 0.37
C SER A 98 -8.18 1.62 1.16
N ILE A 99 -9.12 2.37 0.58
CA ILE A 99 -9.80 3.49 1.26
C ILE A 99 -10.72 2.96 2.35
N ASP A 100 -11.54 1.95 2.04
CA ASP A 100 -12.47 1.34 3.00
C ASP A 100 -11.73 0.77 4.20
N MET A 101 -10.63 0.03 3.97
CA MET A 101 -9.79 -0.50 5.05
C MET A 101 -9.21 0.62 5.94
N LYS A 102 -8.79 1.75 5.34
CA LYS A 102 -8.29 2.91 6.10
C LYS A 102 -9.40 3.58 6.94
N LEU A 103 -10.62 3.64 6.42
CA LEU A 103 -11.76 4.17 7.15
C LEU A 103 -12.10 3.30 8.35
N GLU A 104 -12.22 1.98 8.17
CA GLU A 104 -12.45 1.03 9.27
C GLU A 104 -11.38 1.13 10.36
N LEU A 105 -10.12 1.24 9.96
CA LEU A 105 -9.03 1.37 10.94
C LEU A 105 -9.16 2.65 11.76
N ARG A 106 -9.49 3.78 11.11
CA ARG A 106 -9.71 5.05 11.80
C ARG A 106 -10.91 5.01 12.75
N GLU A 107 -11.99 4.35 12.37
CA GLU A 107 -13.16 4.17 13.24
C GLU A 107 -12.82 3.33 14.49
N LYS A 108 -12.09 2.23 14.31
CA LYS A 108 -11.60 1.41 15.42
C LYS A 108 -10.66 2.20 16.35
N GLU A 109 -9.77 3.01 15.80
CA GLU A 109 -8.89 3.86 16.59
C GLU A 109 -9.67 4.93 17.38
N ARG A 110 -10.67 5.57 16.77
CA ARG A 110 -11.56 6.53 17.46
C ARG A 110 -12.34 5.87 18.58
N ALA A 111 -12.96 4.71 18.32
CA ALA A 111 -13.70 3.95 19.34
C ALA A 111 -12.80 3.59 20.51
N ARG A 112 -11.58 3.11 20.26
CA ARG A 112 -10.58 2.80 21.29
C ARG A 112 -10.17 4.03 22.10
N GLN A 113 -9.97 5.17 21.45
CA GLN A 113 -9.65 6.44 22.13
C GLN A 113 -10.81 6.91 23.01
N GLU A 114 -12.05 6.78 22.55
CA GLU A 114 -13.24 7.13 23.33
C GLU A 114 -13.40 6.20 24.54
N GLU A 115 -13.13 4.91 24.39
CA GLU A 115 -13.13 3.96 25.50
C GLU A 115 -12.04 4.30 26.52
N GLN A 116 -10.82 4.61 26.07
CA GLN A 116 -9.74 5.07 26.94
C GLN A 116 -10.07 6.39 27.67
N LYS A 117 -10.79 7.32 27.01
CA LYS A 117 -11.28 8.54 27.66
C LYS A 117 -12.32 8.23 28.74
N LYS A 118 -13.18 7.24 28.54
CA LYS A 118 -14.15 6.79 29.54
C LYS A 118 -13.48 6.06 30.72
N SER A 119 -12.41 5.36 30.45
CA SER A 119 -11.58 4.78 31.53
C SER A 119 -10.84 5.90 32.25
N ARG A 120 -10.98 5.96 33.57
CA ARG A 120 -10.29 6.95 34.42
C ARG A 120 -9.00 6.42 35.01
N LYS A 121 -8.65 5.20 34.68
CA LYS A 121 -7.50 4.49 35.22
C LYS A 121 -6.49 4.16 34.10
N ASP A 122 -5.23 4.17 34.47
CA ASP A 122 -4.16 3.62 33.67
C ASP A 122 -4.18 2.09 33.74
N SER A 123 -4.11 1.42 32.60
CA SER A 123 -4.29 -0.03 32.52
C SER A 123 -3.14 -0.84 33.14
N LEU A 124 -1.98 -0.25 33.31
CA LEU A 124 -0.79 -0.92 33.84
C LEU A 124 -0.65 -0.72 35.37
N THR A 125 -0.91 0.51 35.83
CA THR A 125 -0.63 0.90 37.21
C THR A 125 -1.89 0.99 38.09
N ASP A 126 -3.08 0.91 37.52
CA ASP A 126 -4.38 1.16 38.14
C ASP A 126 -4.55 2.55 38.79
N LEU A 127 -3.58 3.43 38.56
CA LEU A 127 -3.64 4.83 38.98
C LEU A 127 -4.56 5.66 38.08
N GLY A 128 -4.91 6.85 38.49
CA GLY A 128 -5.64 7.79 37.66
C GLY A 128 -4.83 8.15 36.40
N ASN A 129 -5.43 7.99 35.24
CA ASN A 129 -4.80 8.39 33.98
C ASN A 129 -4.88 9.92 33.78
N ARG A 130 -4.30 10.40 32.67
CA ARG A 130 -4.30 11.82 32.31
C ARG A 130 -5.71 12.43 32.29
N PHE A 131 -6.70 11.73 31.80
CA PHE A 131 -8.10 12.23 31.75
C PHE A 131 -8.71 12.39 33.13
N LYS A 132 -8.40 11.46 34.07
CA LYS A 132 -8.79 11.59 35.46
C LYS A 132 -8.11 12.78 36.14
N LEU A 133 -6.81 12.98 35.88
CA LEU A 133 -6.07 14.12 36.40
C LEU A 133 -6.67 15.46 35.93
N GLU A 134 -7.00 15.60 34.63
CA GLU A 134 -7.63 16.80 34.08
C GLU A 134 -8.99 17.09 34.74
N ASP A 135 -9.84 16.08 34.85
CA ASP A 135 -11.16 16.21 35.51
C ASP A 135 -11.06 16.55 37.00
N ASP A 136 -10.21 15.86 37.72
CA ASP A 136 -10.08 16.04 39.18
C ASP A 136 -9.38 17.36 39.50
N SER A 137 -8.40 17.80 38.72
CA SER A 137 -7.73 19.10 38.89
C SER A 137 -8.71 20.27 38.83
N ILE A 138 -9.63 20.26 37.85
CA ILE A 138 -10.66 21.29 37.72
C ILE A 138 -11.59 21.29 38.94
N LYS A 139 -11.98 20.13 39.45
CA LYS A 139 -12.87 20.02 40.61
C LYS A 139 -12.17 20.51 41.88
N ILE A 140 -10.94 20.05 42.12
CA ILE A 140 -10.14 20.44 43.29
C ILE A 140 -9.87 21.94 43.26
N GLN A 141 -9.53 22.50 42.11
CA GLN A 141 -9.32 23.94 41.95
C GLN A 141 -10.59 24.75 42.30
N ARG A 142 -11.74 24.37 41.78
CA ARG A 142 -13.03 25.02 42.10
C ARG A 142 -13.36 24.93 43.59
N GLU A 143 -13.09 23.79 44.20
CA GLU A 143 -13.33 23.59 45.62
C GLU A 143 -12.38 24.41 46.50
N ALA A 144 -11.08 24.50 46.12
CA ALA A 144 -10.09 25.35 46.80
C ALA A 144 -10.52 26.84 46.75
N ILE A 145 -10.95 27.33 45.61
CA ILE A 145 -11.46 28.68 45.45
C ILE A 145 -12.70 28.90 46.34
N ARG A 146 -13.67 27.98 46.33
CA ARG A 146 -14.90 28.10 47.12
C ARG A 146 -14.62 28.07 48.64
N LYS A 147 -13.64 27.30 49.07
CA LYS A 147 -13.25 27.17 50.47
C LYS A 147 -12.19 28.14 50.94
N ASN A 148 -11.70 28.98 50.05
CA ASN A 148 -10.55 29.89 50.27
C ASN A 148 -9.32 29.15 50.85
N THR A 149 -9.02 27.97 50.30
CA THR A 149 -7.89 27.12 50.68
C THR A 149 -6.84 27.08 49.55
N THR A 150 -5.61 26.72 49.89
CA THR A 150 -4.54 26.51 48.92
C THR A 150 -4.54 25.11 48.37
N MET A 151 -4.13 24.94 47.09
CA MET A 151 -3.90 23.65 46.44
C MET A 151 -2.39 23.53 46.15
N MET A 152 -1.83 22.35 46.40
CA MET A 152 -0.46 22.01 46.03
C MET A 152 -0.47 20.98 44.92
N VAL A 153 0.39 21.16 43.92
CA VAL A 153 0.56 20.21 42.79
C VAL A 153 2.02 19.75 42.80
N GLY A 154 2.25 18.46 42.74
CA GLY A 154 3.56 17.84 42.62
C GLY A 154 3.68 17.04 41.34
N ILE A 155 4.85 17.05 40.75
CA ILE A 155 5.21 16.19 39.61
C ILE A 155 6.35 15.29 40.04
N LEU A 156 6.22 13.99 39.81
CA LEU A 156 7.23 12.97 40.09
C LEU A 156 7.63 12.33 38.77
N ASP A 157 8.93 12.19 38.55
CA ASP A 157 9.50 11.48 37.41
C ASP A 157 10.58 10.51 37.89
N VAL A 158 10.78 9.43 37.16
CA VAL A 158 11.78 8.40 37.50
C VAL A 158 13.00 8.60 36.61
N ASP A 159 14.12 8.95 37.22
CA ASP A 159 15.39 9.11 36.49
C ASP A 159 15.82 7.79 35.83
N CYS A 160 16.28 7.90 34.60
CA CYS A 160 16.79 6.77 33.81
C CYS A 160 15.78 5.61 33.60
N PHE A 161 14.47 5.86 33.68
CA PHE A 161 13.42 4.83 33.56
C PHE A 161 13.54 4.02 32.28
N LYS A 162 13.90 4.63 31.17
CA LYS A 162 14.12 3.92 29.90
C LYS A 162 15.26 2.90 30.02
N GLN A 163 16.39 3.26 30.65
CA GLN A 163 17.52 2.35 30.81
C GLN A 163 17.17 1.18 31.75
N TYR A 164 16.36 1.45 32.75
CA TYR A 164 15.85 0.41 33.64
C TYR A 164 15.00 -0.61 32.87
N ASN A 165 14.05 -0.14 32.07
CA ASN A 165 13.19 -1.02 31.27
C ASN A 165 13.96 -1.79 30.19
N ASP A 166 14.95 -1.17 29.55
CA ASP A 166 15.80 -1.82 28.55
C ASP A 166 16.65 -2.96 29.16
N THR A 167 16.95 -2.88 30.46
CA THR A 167 17.76 -3.87 31.20
C THR A 167 16.92 -4.97 31.83
N TYR A 168 15.79 -4.63 32.42
CA TYR A 168 14.99 -5.53 33.25
C TYR A 168 13.63 -5.89 32.64
N GLY A 169 13.27 -5.30 31.51
CA GLY A 169 11.96 -5.46 30.87
C GLY A 169 10.89 -4.50 31.40
N HIS A 170 9.76 -4.50 30.71
CA HIS A 170 8.60 -3.68 31.11
C HIS A 170 7.77 -4.33 32.19
#